data_622d4bb069ecc811a34ab0a33483c8ad
#
_entry.id   622d4bb069ecc811a34ab0a33483c8ad
#
_cell.length_a   1.000
_cell.length_b   1.000
_cell.length_c   1.000
_cell.angle_alpha   90.00
_cell.angle_beta   90.00
_cell.angle_gamma   90.00
#
_symmetry.space_group_name_H-M   'P 1'
#
loop_
_entity.id
_entity.type
_entity.pdbx_description
1 polymer ?
#
loop_
_entity_poly.entity_id
_entity_poly.type
_entity_poly.pdbx_seq_one_letter_code
_entity_poly.pdbx_strand_id
1 'polypeptide(L)'
;YIQVSPNPRNLCSGALRQKHGDGKADASDLVFCAYDVKFVNSPPEVTYDSELLDLLENKIGIEPAPWTIFESDNPQTEMIEHTKEWSTKRESYPFEIDGIVFKLDDLEQRENLGMTAHHPRWALAWKFPSQKAESVLLGVDWQTGRTGVVTPVARIAPQTVGGVTVENVTLHNVGEVERLNLMIGNKVTITRRGDVIPKIIENHGPATIEDLQNRFHADGTPFVSDLPDGQVI
;
A
#
# COMPACT_ATOMS: atom_id res chain seq x y z
N TYR A 1 17.87 -10.02 -4.51
CA TYR A 1 17.31 -8.71 -4.89
C TYR A 1 16.40 -8.12 -3.79
N ILE A 2 15.61 -8.95 -3.11
CA ILE A 2 14.74 -8.51 -1.99
C ILE A 2 15.54 -7.84 -0.86
N GLN A 3 16.78 -8.26 -0.64
CA GLN A 3 17.68 -7.64 0.37
C GLN A 3 18.17 -6.23 -0.01
N VAL A 4 18.04 -5.83 -1.26
CA VAL A 4 18.61 -4.56 -1.77
C VAL A 4 17.56 -3.44 -1.85
N SER A 5 16.29 -3.77 -1.89
CA SER A 5 15.19 -2.80 -1.88
C SER A 5 14.05 -3.29 -1.00
N PRO A 6 13.71 -2.54 0.06
CA PRO A 6 12.61 -2.90 0.95
C PRO A 6 11.23 -2.72 0.31
N ASN A 7 11.15 -2.19 -0.91
CA ASN A 7 9.90 -1.94 -1.62
C ASN A 7 9.97 -2.51 -3.06
N PRO A 8 9.33 -3.67 -3.34
CA PRO A 8 9.30 -4.30 -4.66
C PRO A 8 8.72 -3.38 -5.75
N ARG A 9 7.73 -2.56 -5.44
CA ARG A 9 7.12 -1.61 -6.37
C ARG A 9 8.13 -0.56 -6.86
N ASN A 10 8.93 0.00 -5.94
CA ASN A 10 9.97 0.96 -6.29
C ASN A 10 11.11 0.29 -7.07
N LEU A 11 11.45 -0.94 -6.72
CA LEU A 11 12.44 -1.74 -7.44
C LEU A 11 12.02 -1.98 -8.89
N CYS A 12 10.78 -2.44 -9.11
CA CYS A 12 10.19 -2.65 -10.43
C CYS A 12 10.20 -1.35 -11.26
N SER A 13 9.70 -0.24 -10.69
CA SER A 13 9.69 1.07 -11.36
C SER A 13 11.10 1.55 -11.70
N GLY A 14 12.07 1.28 -10.83
CA GLY A 14 13.49 1.58 -11.06
C GLY A 14 14.06 0.76 -12.21
N ALA A 15 13.82 -0.56 -12.22
CA ALA A 15 14.28 -1.48 -13.27
C ALA A 15 13.75 -1.08 -14.66
N LEU A 16 12.47 -0.74 -14.77
CA LEU A 16 11.85 -0.30 -16.03
C LEU A 16 12.38 1.03 -16.56
N ARG A 17 12.89 1.92 -15.69
CA ARG A 17 13.41 3.24 -16.06
C ARG A 17 14.90 3.27 -16.31
N GLN A 18 15.60 2.19 -16.09
CA GLN A 18 17.03 2.10 -16.32
C GLN A 18 17.37 2.29 -17.80
N LYS A 19 18.38 3.13 -18.07
CA LYS A 19 18.84 3.35 -19.45
C LYS A 19 19.96 2.38 -19.86
N HIS A 20 20.72 1.83 -18.93
CA HIS A 20 21.97 1.11 -19.21
C HIS A 20 22.34 0.01 -18.19
N GLY A 21 21.43 -0.72 -17.62
CA GLY A 21 21.79 -1.88 -16.78
C GLY A 21 22.61 -1.61 -15.51
N ASP A 22 22.83 -0.35 -15.15
CA ASP A 22 23.62 0.07 -13.97
C ASP A 22 22.79 0.06 -12.68
N GLY A 23 21.59 -0.47 -12.74
CA GLY A 23 20.66 -0.46 -11.63
C GLY A 23 20.77 -1.67 -10.73
N LYS A 24 20.02 -1.61 -9.63
CA LYS A 24 19.96 -2.65 -8.60
C LYS A 24 19.12 -3.87 -8.98
N ALA A 25 18.39 -3.80 -10.08
CA ALA A 25 17.57 -4.89 -10.61
C ALA A 25 17.61 -4.91 -12.13
N ASP A 26 17.56 -6.09 -12.71
CA ASP A 26 17.46 -6.27 -14.16
C ASP A 26 15.97 -6.30 -14.58
N ALA A 27 15.67 -5.67 -15.72
CA ALA A 27 14.31 -5.71 -16.26
C ALA A 27 13.88 -7.14 -16.69
N SER A 28 14.85 -8.01 -17.00
CA SER A 28 14.60 -9.43 -17.30
C SER A 28 14.07 -10.25 -16.10
N ASP A 29 14.28 -9.74 -14.87
CA ASP A 29 13.77 -10.38 -13.65
C ASP A 29 12.31 -9.98 -13.35
N LEU A 30 11.73 -9.09 -14.16
CA LEU A 30 10.35 -8.63 -13.96
C LEU A 30 9.36 -9.62 -14.58
N VAL A 31 8.29 -9.89 -13.86
CA VAL A 31 7.15 -10.65 -14.35
C VAL A 31 6.04 -9.66 -14.75
N PHE A 32 5.52 -9.81 -15.96
CA PHE A 32 4.39 -9.04 -16.44
C PHE A 32 3.11 -9.86 -16.30
N CYS A 33 2.15 -9.36 -15.53
CA CYS A 33 0.82 -9.94 -15.42
C CYS A 33 -0.22 -8.96 -15.96
N ALA A 34 -1.07 -9.41 -16.87
CA ALA A 34 -2.19 -8.61 -17.38
C ALA A 34 -3.42 -8.77 -16.48
N TYR A 35 -4.13 -7.70 -16.18
CA TYR A 35 -5.38 -7.72 -15.40
C TYR A 35 -6.60 -7.25 -16.19
N ASP A 36 -6.37 -6.79 -17.40
CA ASP A 36 -7.39 -6.30 -18.32
C ASP A 36 -6.84 -6.27 -19.75
N VAL A 37 -7.73 -6.41 -20.75
CA VAL A 37 -7.36 -6.33 -22.16
C VAL A 37 -8.36 -5.46 -22.90
N LYS A 38 -7.83 -4.61 -23.78
CA LYS A 38 -8.65 -3.76 -24.63
C LYS A 38 -8.24 -3.93 -26.08
N PHE A 39 -9.18 -4.31 -26.92
CA PHE A 39 -8.96 -4.44 -28.35
C PHE A 39 -9.18 -3.09 -29.04
N VAL A 40 -8.26 -2.70 -29.90
CA VAL A 40 -8.36 -1.46 -30.69
C VAL A 40 -9.13 -1.72 -31.99
N ASN A 41 -8.91 -2.89 -32.61
CA ASN A 41 -9.57 -3.30 -33.85
C ASN A 41 -10.04 -4.75 -33.72
N SER A 42 -11.22 -5.05 -34.27
CA SER A 42 -11.75 -6.41 -34.38
C SER A 42 -11.67 -7.21 -33.07
N PRO A 43 -12.44 -6.82 -32.04
CA PRO A 43 -12.46 -7.60 -30.79
C PRO A 43 -12.92 -9.04 -31.09
N PRO A 44 -12.43 -10.04 -30.35
CA PRO A 44 -12.97 -11.40 -30.45
C PRO A 44 -14.45 -11.40 -30.05
N GLU A 45 -15.21 -12.35 -30.58
CA GLU A 45 -16.58 -12.61 -30.11
C GLU A 45 -16.49 -13.35 -28.77
N VAL A 46 -16.58 -12.60 -27.68
CA VAL A 46 -16.56 -13.10 -26.30
C VAL A 46 -17.71 -12.46 -25.53
N THR A 47 -18.28 -13.22 -24.62
CA THR A 47 -19.38 -12.77 -23.77
C THR A 47 -18.89 -12.37 -22.38
N TYR A 48 -17.83 -13.01 -21.90
CA TYR A 48 -17.35 -12.89 -20.53
C TYR A 48 -15.91 -12.36 -20.47
N ASP A 49 -15.59 -11.59 -19.42
CA ASP A 49 -14.23 -11.10 -19.11
C ASP A 49 -13.26 -12.26 -18.86
N SER A 50 -13.75 -13.32 -18.23
CA SER A 50 -13.00 -14.56 -17.98
C SER A 50 -12.51 -15.22 -19.28
N GLU A 51 -13.29 -15.16 -20.37
CA GLU A 51 -12.87 -15.64 -21.69
C GLU A 51 -11.72 -14.81 -22.27
N LEU A 52 -11.68 -13.49 -21.96
CA LEU A 52 -10.58 -12.63 -22.35
C LEU A 52 -9.30 -12.94 -21.59
N LEU A 53 -9.40 -13.26 -20.28
CA LEU A 53 -8.25 -13.65 -19.48
C LEU A 53 -7.71 -15.02 -19.92
N ASP A 54 -8.60 -15.96 -20.23
CA ASP A 54 -8.22 -17.27 -20.81
C ASP A 54 -7.50 -17.11 -22.17
N LEU A 55 -8.01 -16.21 -23.02
CA LEU A 55 -7.38 -15.89 -24.30
C LEU A 55 -5.99 -15.30 -24.14
N LEU A 56 -5.78 -14.41 -23.16
CA LEU A 56 -4.46 -13.86 -22.83
C LEU A 56 -3.47 -14.97 -22.49
N GLU A 57 -3.85 -15.89 -21.60
CA GLU A 57 -3.01 -16.97 -21.13
C GLU A 57 -2.75 -18.01 -22.23
N ASN A 58 -3.82 -18.55 -22.81
CA ASN A 58 -3.74 -19.76 -23.66
C ASN A 58 -3.45 -19.47 -25.14
N LYS A 59 -3.78 -18.28 -25.64
CA LYS A 59 -3.54 -17.94 -27.06
C LYS A 59 -2.46 -16.89 -27.28
N ILE A 60 -2.31 -15.94 -26.35
CA ILE A 60 -1.34 -14.86 -26.49
C ILE A 60 -0.06 -15.18 -25.71
N GLY A 61 -0.14 -16.02 -24.67
CA GLY A 61 0.99 -16.38 -23.82
C GLY A 61 1.37 -15.29 -22.82
N ILE A 62 0.41 -14.44 -22.45
CA ILE A 62 0.58 -13.43 -21.40
C ILE A 62 -0.12 -13.92 -20.15
N GLU A 63 0.62 -14.07 -19.05
CA GLU A 63 0.08 -14.49 -17.77
C GLU A 63 -0.94 -13.44 -17.25
N PRO A 64 -2.19 -13.82 -16.96
CA PRO A 64 -3.13 -12.92 -16.32
C PRO A 64 -2.80 -12.77 -14.83
N ALA A 65 -3.22 -11.65 -14.24
CA ALA A 65 -3.25 -11.55 -12.78
C ALA A 65 -4.17 -12.65 -12.22
N PRO A 66 -3.85 -13.22 -11.04
CA PRO A 66 -4.67 -14.30 -10.47
C PRO A 66 -6.14 -13.92 -10.40
N TRP A 67 -6.99 -14.80 -10.88
CA TRP A 67 -8.44 -14.59 -10.93
C TRP A 67 -9.20 -15.86 -10.57
N THR A 68 -10.47 -15.71 -10.19
CA THR A 68 -11.39 -16.80 -9.95
C THR A 68 -12.81 -16.34 -10.24
N ILE A 69 -13.67 -17.28 -10.62
CA ILE A 69 -15.10 -17.03 -10.89
C ILE A 69 -15.92 -17.50 -9.69
N PHE A 70 -16.98 -16.75 -9.39
CA PHE A 70 -18.01 -17.10 -8.42
C PHE A 70 -19.31 -17.37 -9.18
N GLU A 71 -19.75 -18.62 -9.24
CA GLU A 71 -20.93 -19.07 -9.99
C GLU A 71 -22.08 -19.53 -9.09
N SER A 72 -22.01 -19.28 -7.79
CA SER A 72 -23.03 -19.77 -6.86
C SER A 72 -24.25 -18.86 -6.76
N ASP A 73 -25.34 -19.43 -6.27
CA ASP A 73 -26.58 -18.69 -5.94
C ASP A 73 -26.37 -17.64 -4.82
N ASN A 74 -25.24 -17.70 -4.10
CA ASN A 74 -24.89 -16.77 -3.05
C ASN A 74 -23.45 -16.22 -3.20
N PRO A 75 -23.18 -15.46 -4.28
CA PRO A 75 -21.82 -14.96 -4.55
C PRO A 75 -21.28 -14.04 -3.47
N GLN A 76 -22.14 -13.36 -2.73
CA GLN A 76 -21.71 -12.46 -1.64
C GLN A 76 -20.98 -13.22 -0.52
N THR A 77 -21.45 -14.39 -0.14
CA THR A 77 -20.81 -15.21 0.90
C THR A 77 -19.45 -15.68 0.42
N GLU A 78 -19.35 -16.17 -0.81
CA GLU A 78 -18.08 -16.61 -1.39
C GLU A 78 -17.08 -15.46 -1.52
N MET A 79 -17.52 -14.28 -1.96
CA MET A 79 -16.68 -13.09 -2.02
C MET A 79 -16.12 -12.72 -0.64
N ILE A 80 -16.95 -12.78 0.42
CA ILE A 80 -16.50 -12.51 1.79
C ILE A 80 -15.48 -13.56 2.27
N GLU A 81 -15.72 -14.83 2.00
CA GLU A 81 -14.80 -15.91 2.35
C GLU A 81 -13.47 -15.75 1.61
N HIS A 82 -13.52 -15.43 0.33
CA HIS A 82 -12.35 -15.17 -0.49
C HIS A 82 -11.51 -13.98 0.04
N THR A 83 -12.16 -12.90 0.50
CA THR A 83 -11.44 -11.77 1.11
C THR A 83 -10.70 -12.18 2.39
N LYS A 84 -11.30 -13.06 3.20
CA LYS A 84 -10.66 -13.59 4.43
C LYS A 84 -9.47 -14.47 4.08
N GLU A 85 -9.62 -15.36 3.11
CA GLU A 85 -8.56 -16.22 2.62
C GLU A 85 -7.36 -15.39 2.14
N TRP A 86 -7.58 -14.41 1.28
CA TRP A 86 -6.54 -13.55 0.75
C TRP A 86 -5.92 -12.62 1.80
N SER A 87 -6.66 -12.25 2.84
CA SER A 87 -6.11 -11.50 3.97
C SER A 87 -4.96 -12.24 4.66
N THR A 88 -4.97 -13.57 4.63
CA THR A 88 -3.91 -14.43 5.16
C THR A 88 -2.87 -14.77 4.09
N LYS A 89 -3.32 -15.15 2.87
CA LYS A 89 -2.45 -15.54 1.77
C LYS A 89 -1.50 -14.42 1.32
N ARG A 90 -1.90 -13.16 1.42
CA ARG A 90 -1.12 -12.01 0.95
C ARG A 90 0.28 -11.93 1.56
N GLU A 91 0.47 -12.44 2.79
CA GLU A 91 1.77 -12.39 3.49
C GLU A 91 2.81 -13.33 2.87
N SER A 92 2.35 -14.41 2.25
CA SER A 92 3.19 -15.41 1.58
C SER A 92 3.16 -15.28 0.05
N TYR A 93 2.42 -14.31 -0.49
CA TYR A 93 2.27 -14.13 -1.92
C TYR A 93 3.53 -13.49 -2.53
N PRO A 94 3.96 -13.89 -3.75
CA PRO A 94 5.18 -13.37 -4.37
C PRO A 94 5.18 -11.86 -4.62
N PHE A 95 3.99 -11.24 -4.68
CA PHE A 95 3.81 -9.81 -4.92
C PHE A 95 3.10 -9.15 -3.73
N GLU A 96 3.46 -7.91 -3.43
CA GLU A 96 2.68 -7.10 -2.50
C GLU A 96 1.33 -6.75 -3.12
N ILE A 97 0.24 -7.09 -2.43
CA ILE A 97 -1.13 -6.79 -2.84
C ILE A 97 -1.82 -5.97 -1.75
N ASP A 98 -2.55 -4.92 -2.16
CA ASP A 98 -3.27 -4.02 -1.26
C ASP A 98 -4.78 -4.29 -1.21
N GLY A 99 -5.27 -5.17 -2.07
CA GLY A 99 -6.67 -5.53 -2.14
C GLY A 99 -7.01 -6.50 -3.27
N ILE A 100 -8.30 -6.75 -3.42
CA ILE A 100 -8.91 -7.60 -4.44
C ILE A 100 -9.89 -6.73 -5.22
N VAL A 101 -10.03 -6.96 -6.51
CA VAL A 101 -11.03 -6.31 -7.34
C VAL A 101 -12.04 -7.36 -7.79
N PHE A 102 -13.28 -7.19 -7.37
CA PHE A 102 -14.41 -7.96 -7.87
C PHE A 102 -14.96 -7.26 -9.11
N LYS A 103 -15.16 -8.00 -10.18
CA LYS A 103 -15.69 -7.50 -11.43
C LYS A 103 -16.90 -8.34 -11.83
N LEU A 104 -17.90 -7.72 -12.42
CA LEU A 104 -18.97 -8.45 -13.10
C LEU A 104 -18.37 -9.12 -14.34
N ASP A 105 -18.60 -10.41 -14.53
CA ASP A 105 -17.97 -11.16 -15.62
C ASP A 105 -18.61 -10.87 -17.00
N ASP A 106 -19.93 -10.72 -17.06
CA ASP A 106 -20.70 -10.45 -18.27
C ASP A 106 -20.42 -9.05 -18.85
N LEU A 107 -19.87 -9.01 -20.05
CA LEU A 107 -19.44 -7.78 -20.73
C LEU A 107 -20.61 -6.89 -21.18
N GLU A 108 -21.73 -7.48 -21.60
CA GLU A 108 -22.92 -6.71 -21.98
C GLU A 108 -23.54 -6.01 -20.76
N GLN A 109 -23.59 -6.70 -19.62
CA GLN A 109 -24.04 -6.08 -18.38
C GLN A 109 -23.10 -4.98 -17.90
N ARG A 110 -21.78 -5.09 -18.12
CA ARG A 110 -20.81 -4.01 -17.83
C ARG A 110 -21.12 -2.75 -18.64
N GLU A 111 -21.41 -2.90 -19.94
CA GLU A 111 -21.78 -1.78 -20.80
C GLU A 111 -23.06 -1.11 -20.31
N ASN A 112 -24.08 -1.90 -19.95
CA ASN A 112 -25.35 -1.41 -19.42
C ASN A 112 -25.21 -0.65 -18.10
N LEU A 113 -24.35 -1.10 -17.19
CA LEU A 113 -24.06 -0.41 -15.92
C LEU A 113 -23.23 0.86 -16.13
N GLY A 114 -22.37 0.85 -17.13
CA GLY A 114 -21.53 1.97 -17.51
C GLY A 114 -20.52 2.39 -16.46
N MET A 115 -20.11 3.66 -16.53
CA MET A 115 -19.10 4.27 -15.67
C MET A 115 -19.64 5.52 -15.00
N THR A 116 -19.05 5.88 -13.85
CA THR A 116 -19.10 7.24 -13.32
C THR A 116 -18.04 8.09 -14.02
N ALA A 117 -17.86 9.35 -13.64
CA ALA A 117 -16.80 10.20 -14.18
C ALA A 117 -15.38 9.59 -14.04
N HIS A 118 -15.16 8.72 -13.05
CA HIS A 118 -13.83 8.20 -12.71
C HIS A 118 -13.78 6.69 -12.44
N HIS A 119 -14.91 6.02 -12.23
CA HIS A 119 -14.94 4.62 -11.81
C HIS A 119 -15.97 3.80 -12.56
N PRO A 120 -15.67 2.52 -12.87
CA PRO A 120 -16.65 1.58 -13.39
C PRO A 120 -17.71 1.25 -12.32
N ARG A 121 -18.96 1.08 -12.74
CA ARG A 121 -20.05 0.66 -11.84
C ARG A 121 -20.13 -0.85 -11.67
N TRP A 122 -19.45 -1.57 -12.52
CA TRP A 122 -19.39 -3.03 -12.59
C TRP A 122 -18.19 -3.64 -11.86
N ALA A 123 -17.39 -2.82 -11.18
CA ALA A 123 -16.24 -3.30 -10.40
C ALA A 123 -16.24 -2.72 -8.99
N LEU A 124 -15.83 -3.53 -8.02
CA LEU A 124 -15.71 -3.19 -6.61
C LEU A 124 -14.30 -3.55 -6.11
N ALA A 125 -13.56 -2.57 -5.63
CA ALA A 125 -12.29 -2.81 -4.99
C ALA A 125 -12.47 -3.04 -3.48
N TRP A 126 -12.02 -4.19 -3.01
CA TRP A 126 -11.89 -4.50 -1.59
C TRP A 126 -10.46 -4.28 -1.16
N LYS A 127 -10.21 -3.29 -0.32
CA LYS A 127 -8.90 -3.01 0.25
C LYS A 127 -8.69 -3.78 1.55
N PHE A 128 -7.54 -4.44 1.68
CA PHE A 128 -7.19 -5.06 2.96
C PHE A 128 -7.04 -4.01 4.06
N PRO A 129 -7.36 -4.38 5.31
CA PRO A 129 -7.08 -3.50 6.44
C PRO A 129 -5.60 -3.11 6.45
N SER A 130 -5.35 -1.81 6.56
CA SER A 130 -3.99 -1.30 6.67
C SER A 130 -3.37 -1.78 7.98
N GLN A 131 -2.12 -2.21 7.92
CA GLN A 131 -1.37 -2.52 9.14
C GLN A 131 -1.16 -1.25 9.95
N LYS A 132 -1.32 -1.39 11.26
CA LYS A 132 -1.15 -0.31 12.22
C LYS A 132 -0.01 -0.67 13.18
N ALA A 133 0.71 0.34 13.63
CA ALA A 133 1.67 0.18 14.69
C ALA A 133 1.72 1.45 15.55
N GLU A 134 2.17 1.31 16.79
CA GLU A 134 2.34 2.43 17.70
C GLU A 134 3.79 2.90 17.69
N SER A 135 3.97 4.21 17.78
CA SER A 135 5.28 4.84 17.88
C SER A 135 5.20 6.10 18.73
N VAL A 136 6.32 6.78 18.93
CA VAL A 136 6.39 8.04 19.68
C VAL A 136 6.84 9.15 18.76
N LEU A 137 6.17 10.32 18.83
CA LEU A 137 6.52 11.51 18.07
C LEU A 137 7.77 12.18 18.70
N LEU A 138 8.87 12.17 17.99
CA LEU A 138 10.16 12.72 18.44
C LEU A 138 10.38 14.18 18.00
N GLY A 139 9.73 14.60 16.93
CA GLY A 139 9.86 15.94 16.39
C GLY A 139 9.00 16.17 15.15
N VAL A 140 8.96 17.42 14.70
CA VAL A 140 8.29 17.80 13.43
C VAL A 140 9.23 18.71 12.65
N ASP A 141 9.59 18.29 11.44
CA ASP A 141 10.40 19.06 10.51
C ASP A 141 9.50 19.76 9.50
N TRP A 142 9.74 21.04 9.28
CA TRP A 142 8.98 21.87 8.35
C TRP A 142 9.74 22.00 7.03
N GLN A 143 9.24 21.33 6.01
CA GLN A 143 9.89 21.28 4.69
C GLN A 143 9.19 22.23 3.72
N THR A 144 9.96 23.10 3.07
CA THR A 144 9.44 24.01 2.06
C THR A 144 9.61 23.37 0.68
N GLY A 145 8.51 23.13 0.00
CA GLY A 145 8.48 22.62 -1.38
C GLY A 145 8.89 23.69 -2.41
N ARG A 146 9.14 23.26 -3.65
CA ARG A 146 9.53 24.14 -4.77
C ARG A 146 8.52 25.27 -5.04
N THR A 147 7.25 25.06 -4.70
CA THR A 147 6.16 26.03 -4.87
C THR A 147 6.00 26.98 -3.68
N GLY A 148 6.89 26.91 -2.67
CA GLY A 148 6.78 27.70 -1.43
C GLY A 148 5.81 27.11 -0.39
N VAL A 149 5.15 26.02 -0.69
CA VAL A 149 4.26 25.33 0.26
C VAL A 149 5.10 24.66 1.35
N VAL A 150 4.76 24.93 2.60
CA VAL A 150 5.40 24.34 3.78
C VAL A 150 4.63 23.07 4.20
N THR A 151 5.32 21.95 4.27
CA THR A 151 4.73 20.66 4.64
C THR A 151 5.41 20.14 5.91
N PRO A 152 4.66 19.88 6.98
CA PRO A 152 5.20 19.26 8.19
C PRO A 152 5.42 17.76 7.98
N VAL A 153 6.55 17.27 8.48
CA VAL A 153 6.93 15.86 8.50
C VAL A 153 7.24 15.47 9.95
N ALA A 154 6.49 14.53 10.48
CA ALA A 154 6.73 13.97 11.79
C ALA A 154 7.97 13.06 11.76
N ARG A 155 8.91 13.25 12.68
CA ARG A 155 9.92 12.25 13.03
C ARG A 155 9.40 11.42 14.19
N ILE A 156 9.39 10.12 14.01
CA ILE A 156 8.90 9.16 15.01
C ILE A 156 10.01 8.18 15.40
N ALA A 157 9.87 7.57 16.58
CA ALA A 157 10.71 6.43 16.94
C ALA A 157 10.54 5.32 15.86
N PRO A 158 11.65 4.77 15.32
CA PRO A 158 11.58 3.79 14.23
C PRO A 158 10.62 2.66 14.53
N GLN A 159 9.70 2.40 13.62
CA GLN A 159 8.67 1.38 13.79
C GLN A 159 8.44 0.63 12.49
N THR A 160 8.46 -0.70 12.57
CA THR A 160 8.16 -1.53 11.40
C THR A 160 6.66 -1.61 11.17
N VAL A 161 6.22 -1.22 9.96
CA VAL A 161 4.82 -1.30 9.51
C VAL A 161 4.81 -1.82 8.08
N GLY A 162 4.13 -2.94 7.83
CA GLY A 162 4.08 -3.55 6.50
C GLY A 162 5.47 -3.94 5.98
N GLY A 163 6.32 -4.54 6.84
CA GLY A 163 7.65 -5.01 6.46
C GLY A 163 8.70 -3.89 6.23
N VAL A 164 8.33 -2.61 6.43
CA VAL A 164 9.24 -1.47 6.24
C VAL A 164 9.37 -0.68 7.54
N THR A 165 10.60 -0.30 7.88
CA THR A 165 10.86 0.61 9.02
C THR A 165 10.51 2.03 8.62
N VAL A 166 9.62 2.65 9.39
CA VAL A 166 9.13 4.01 9.23
C VAL A 166 9.71 4.88 10.34
N GLU A 167 10.37 5.97 9.95
CA GLU A 167 10.94 6.99 10.86
C GLU A 167 10.34 8.38 10.58
N ASN A 168 9.86 8.59 9.35
CA ASN A 168 9.30 9.86 8.90
C ASN A 168 7.88 9.65 8.37
N VAL A 169 6.96 10.50 8.83
CA VAL A 169 5.54 10.44 8.47
C VAL A 169 5.06 11.81 8.02
N THR A 170 4.52 11.90 6.81
CA THR A 170 3.95 13.17 6.35
C THR A 170 2.72 13.55 7.16
N LEU A 171 2.65 14.81 7.56
CA LEU A 171 1.47 15.39 8.22
C LEU A 171 0.63 16.24 7.25
N HIS A 172 0.99 16.22 5.96
CA HIS A 172 0.31 16.90 4.86
C HIS A 172 0.23 18.43 5.00
N ASN A 173 -0.31 18.94 6.10
CA ASN A 173 -0.48 20.38 6.37
C ASN A 173 -0.64 20.64 7.87
N VAL A 174 -0.63 21.93 8.25
CA VAL A 174 -0.78 22.38 9.65
C VAL A 174 -2.11 21.94 10.26
N GLY A 175 -3.20 21.97 9.49
CA GLY A 175 -4.53 21.56 9.97
C GLY A 175 -4.58 20.11 10.44
N GLU A 176 -3.74 19.23 9.88
CA GLU A 176 -3.66 17.83 10.34
C GLU A 176 -2.93 17.73 11.69
N VAL A 177 -1.91 18.57 11.92
CA VAL A 177 -1.21 18.66 13.21
C VAL A 177 -2.19 19.13 14.31
N GLU A 178 -2.97 20.17 14.01
CA GLU A 178 -3.98 20.72 14.92
C GLU A 178 -5.11 19.72 15.16
N ARG A 179 -5.64 19.09 14.11
CA ARG A 179 -6.71 18.08 14.20
C ARG A 179 -6.35 16.91 15.10
N LEU A 180 -5.12 16.46 15.01
CA LEU A 180 -4.59 15.36 15.82
C LEU A 180 -4.05 15.82 17.17
N ASN A 181 -4.01 17.14 17.43
CA ASN A 181 -3.44 17.73 18.65
C ASN A 181 -2.04 17.14 18.97
N LEU A 182 -1.18 17.10 17.95
CA LEU A 182 0.13 16.48 18.06
C LEU A 182 1.09 17.33 18.90
N MET A 183 1.75 16.70 19.86
CA MET A 183 2.84 17.27 20.62
C MET A 183 4.03 16.31 20.63
N ILE A 184 5.24 16.85 20.66
CA ILE A 184 6.47 16.05 20.79
C ILE A 184 6.37 15.24 22.08
N GLY A 185 6.74 13.95 22.01
CA GLY A 185 6.59 13.01 23.12
C GLY A 185 5.24 12.30 23.16
N ASN A 186 4.30 12.60 22.26
CA ASN A 186 3.05 11.84 22.20
C ASN A 186 3.26 10.44 21.61
N LYS A 187 2.55 9.47 22.19
CA LYS A 187 2.34 8.15 21.61
C LYS A 187 1.30 8.26 20.49
N VAL A 188 1.63 7.75 19.32
CA VAL A 188 0.81 7.88 18.12
C VAL A 188 0.63 6.51 17.44
N THR A 189 -0.54 6.28 16.86
CA THR A 189 -0.75 5.16 15.95
C THR A 189 -0.48 5.60 14.52
N ILE A 190 0.41 4.86 13.88
CA ILE A 190 0.75 5.03 12.47
C ILE A 190 0.17 3.91 11.63
N THR A 191 -0.13 4.21 10.38
CA THR A 191 -0.55 3.23 9.37
C THR A 191 0.13 3.53 8.05
N ARG A 192 0.33 2.51 7.21
CA ARG A 192 0.70 2.68 5.80
C ARG A 192 -0.53 2.45 4.94
N ARG A 193 -1.02 3.50 4.30
CA ARG A 193 -2.16 3.41 3.40
C ARG A 193 -1.70 3.05 2.00
N GLY A 194 -2.25 1.96 1.44
CA GLY A 194 -1.84 1.42 0.14
C GLY A 194 -0.38 0.97 0.14
N ASP A 195 0.13 0.54 1.29
CA ASP A 195 1.50 0.10 1.55
C ASP A 195 2.62 1.06 1.10
N VAL A 196 2.31 2.33 0.86
CA VAL A 196 3.28 3.32 0.34
C VAL A 196 3.53 4.48 1.28
N ILE A 197 2.49 5.21 1.68
CA ILE A 197 2.64 6.48 2.42
C ILE A 197 2.24 6.29 3.88
N PRO A 198 3.18 6.43 4.83
CA PRO A 198 2.86 6.37 6.25
C PRO A 198 2.03 7.60 6.66
N LYS A 199 1.05 7.39 7.54
CA LYS A 199 0.19 8.41 8.10
C LYS A 199 -0.04 8.18 9.59
N ILE A 200 -0.05 9.25 10.39
CA ILE A 200 -0.54 9.23 11.77
C ILE A 200 -2.06 9.27 11.72
N ILE A 201 -2.73 8.34 12.38
CA ILE A 201 -4.19 8.24 12.42
C ILE A 201 -4.79 8.58 13.77
N GLU A 202 -4.04 8.41 14.85
CA GLU A 202 -4.50 8.60 16.21
C GLU A 202 -3.36 9.10 17.11
N ASN A 203 -3.71 9.96 18.07
CA ASN A 203 -2.82 10.44 19.13
C ASN A 203 -3.38 9.95 20.47
N HIS A 204 -2.55 9.28 21.25
CA HIS A 204 -2.91 8.70 22.55
C HIS A 204 -2.47 9.59 23.73
N GLY A 205 -1.92 10.76 23.48
CA GLY A 205 -1.36 11.64 24.48
C GLY A 205 0.11 11.29 24.84
N PRO A 206 0.62 11.78 25.96
CA PRO A 206 2.02 11.60 26.34
C PRO A 206 2.44 10.14 26.39
N ALA A 207 3.56 9.81 25.76
CA ALA A 207 4.19 8.50 25.83
C ALA A 207 4.79 8.25 27.21
N THR A 208 4.86 6.99 27.62
CA THR A 208 5.53 6.55 28.83
C THR A 208 6.96 6.10 28.52
N ILE A 209 7.80 5.97 29.56
CA ILE A 209 9.14 5.39 29.39
C ILE A 209 9.06 3.99 28.81
N GLU A 210 8.03 3.21 29.16
CA GLU A 210 7.80 1.85 28.65
C GLU A 210 7.56 1.85 27.13
N ASP A 211 6.89 2.87 26.59
CA ASP A 211 6.66 3.01 25.16
C ASP A 211 7.96 3.18 24.36
N LEU A 212 9.02 3.65 24.98
CA LEU A 212 10.35 3.85 24.42
C LEU A 212 11.35 2.74 24.81
N GLN A 213 11.02 1.90 25.79
CA GLN A 213 11.84 0.75 26.15
C GLN A 213 12.02 -0.18 24.97
N ASN A 214 13.24 -0.68 24.77
CA ASN A 214 13.62 -1.55 23.65
C ASN A 214 13.55 -0.91 22.25
N ARG A 215 13.51 0.41 22.17
CA ARG A 215 13.67 1.15 20.92
C ARG A 215 15.05 1.76 20.84
N PHE A 216 15.70 1.62 19.68
CA PHE A 216 17.09 2.03 19.47
C PHE A 216 17.20 2.82 18.17
N HIS A 217 18.09 3.82 18.17
CA HIS A 217 18.55 4.48 16.95
C HIS A 217 19.29 3.49 16.04
N ALA A 218 19.55 3.88 14.80
CA ALA A 218 20.29 3.07 13.84
C ALA A 218 21.74 2.76 14.30
N ASP A 219 22.30 3.57 15.19
CA ASP A 219 23.62 3.39 15.80
C ASP A 219 23.61 2.50 17.05
N GLY A 220 22.43 2.00 17.45
CA GLY A 220 22.26 1.14 18.62
C GLY A 220 22.08 1.88 19.95
N THR A 221 22.00 3.22 19.97
CA THR A 221 21.71 3.98 21.19
C THR A 221 20.23 3.92 21.54
N PRO A 222 19.85 3.75 22.83
CA PRO A 222 18.45 3.72 23.24
C PRO A 222 17.79 5.12 23.10
N PHE A 223 16.57 5.19 22.58
CA PHE A 223 15.80 6.45 22.49
C PHE A 223 15.53 7.10 23.84
N VAL A 224 15.50 6.31 24.92
CA VAL A 224 15.29 6.82 26.29
C VAL A 224 16.38 7.81 26.71
N SER A 225 17.60 7.73 26.15
CA SER A 225 18.69 8.67 26.42
C SER A 225 18.46 10.08 25.87
N ASP A 226 17.55 10.24 24.90
CA ASP A 226 17.23 11.53 24.28
C ASP A 226 16.13 12.30 25.03
N LEU A 227 15.50 11.66 26.01
CA LEU A 227 14.51 12.31 26.86
C LEU A 227 15.22 13.24 27.86
N PRO A 228 14.75 14.49 28.03
CA PRO A 228 15.24 15.37 29.06
C PRO A 228 15.06 14.72 30.44
N ASP A 229 16.06 14.92 31.33
CA ASP A 229 16.08 14.32 32.67
C ASP A 229 14.72 14.41 33.39
N GLY A 230 14.06 13.27 33.56
CA GLY A 230 12.87 13.12 34.38
C GLY A 230 11.57 13.67 33.77
N GLN A 231 11.57 14.11 32.54
CA GLN A 231 10.35 14.46 31.80
C GLN A 231 10.09 13.42 30.71
N VAL A 232 9.13 12.54 30.96
CA VAL A 232 8.31 12.02 29.88
C VAL A 232 7.53 13.22 29.38
N ILE A 233 7.89 13.72 28.20
CA ILE A 233 7.26 14.87 27.59
C ILE A 233 5.80 14.57 27.35
#